data_a7b80888027604b181311541ba50714f
#
_entry.id   a7b80888027604b181311541ba50714f
#
_cell.length_a   1.000
_cell.length_b   1.000
_cell.length_c   1.000
_cell.angle_alpha   90.00
_cell.angle_beta   90.00
_cell.angle_gamma   90.00
#
_symmetry.space_group_name_H-M   'P 1'
#
loop_
_entity.id
_entity.type
_entity.pdbx_description
1 polymer ?
#
loop_
_entity_poly.entity_id
_entity_poly.type
_entity_poly.pdbx_seq_one_letter_code
_entity_poly.pdbx_strand_id
1 'polypeptide(L)'
;MKQSSILFREAKEYIPGGVNSPVRAFNGVGGDPVFFDRGEGAYLFDVDGNSYIDYVGSWGPMILGHSNPVIIDAVKSVLDKGLGFGAPTVIETSLAKKVCQIMPSIELVRMVSSGTEATMSAIRLARG
;
A
#
# COMPACT_ATOMS: atom_id res chain seq x y z
N MET A 1 8.70 20.90 -19.81
CA MET A 1 7.54 20.02 -19.52
C MET A 1 7.88 19.26 -18.25
N LYS A 2 6.96 19.15 -17.30
CA LYS A 2 7.24 18.42 -16.05
C LYS A 2 7.42 16.93 -16.35
N GLN A 3 8.35 16.28 -15.65
CA GLN A 3 8.61 14.85 -15.80
C GLN A 3 7.37 13.99 -15.52
N SER A 4 6.58 14.36 -14.51
CA SER A 4 5.29 13.71 -14.22
C SER A 4 4.35 13.68 -15.42
N SER A 5 4.24 14.78 -16.19
CA SER A 5 3.37 14.80 -17.39
C SER A 5 3.89 13.91 -18.53
N ILE A 6 5.20 13.72 -18.63
CA ILE A 6 5.81 12.80 -19.61
C ILE A 6 5.47 11.36 -19.23
N LEU A 7 5.72 11.00 -17.96
CA LEU A 7 5.45 9.66 -17.42
C LEU A 7 3.96 9.30 -17.48
N PHE A 8 3.07 10.26 -17.24
CA PHE A 8 1.63 10.00 -17.33
C PHE A 8 1.18 9.72 -18.78
N ARG A 9 1.74 10.40 -19.76
CA ARG A 9 1.47 10.10 -21.17
C ARG A 9 1.94 8.70 -21.55
N GLU A 10 3.15 8.34 -21.16
CA GLU A 10 3.68 6.99 -21.34
C GLU A 10 2.81 5.94 -20.65
N ALA A 11 2.42 6.18 -19.39
CA ALA A 11 1.56 5.27 -18.65
C ALA A 11 0.23 4.98 -19.36
N LYS A 12 -0.35 5.97 -20.05
CA LYS A 12 -1.60 5.79 -20.83
C LYS A 12 -1.46 4.85 -22.02
N GLU A 13 -0.25 4.59 -22.49
CA GLU A 13 -0.02 3.63 -23.59
C GLU A 13 -0.15 2.18 -23.11
N TYR A 14 0.05 1.92 -21.81
CA TYR A 14 0.12 0.58 -21.23
C TYR A 14 -0.93 0.31 -20.15
N ILE A 15 -1.47 1.35 -19.52
CA ILE A 15 -2.41 1.22 -18.40
C ILE A 15 -3.69 2.00 -18.74
N PRO A 16 -4.87 1.37 -18.68
CA PRO A 16 -6.14 2.06 -18.92
C PRO A 16 -6.28 3.32 -18.04
N GLY A 17 -6.39 4.50 -18.68
CA GLY A 17 -6.41 5.79 -17.99
C GLY A 17 -5.08 6.22 -17.36
N GLY A 18 -3.99 5.48 -17.59
CA GLY A 18 -2.63 5.78 -17.11
C GLY A 18 -2.40 5.51 -15.62
N VAL A 19 -3.35 4.86 -14.94
CA VAL A 19 -3.30 4.60 -13.49
C VAL A 19 -3.96 3.27 -13.13
N ASN A 20 -3.49 2.63 -12.07
CA ASN A 20 -4.08 1.38 -11.55
C ASN A 20 -5.27 1.62 -10.60
N SER A 21 -5.64 2.88 -10.35
CA SER A 21 -6.85 3.26 -9.61
C SER A 21 -7.40 4.57 -10.20
N PRO A 22 -8.67 4.62 -10.65
CA PRO A 22 -9.23 5.77 -11.37
C PRO A 22 -9.10 7.11 -10.63
N VAL A 23 -9.17 7.11 -9.31
CA VAL A 23 -9.03 8.31 -8.48
C VAL A 23 -7.68 9.00 -8.65
N ARG A 24 -6.63 8.24 -9.02
CA ARG A 24 -5.27 8.75 -9.20
C ARG A 24 -5.06 9.48 -10.53
N ALA A 25 -6.02 9.40 -11.47
CA ALA A 25 -5.91 10.03 -12.78
C ALA A 25 -6.23 11.55 -12.77
N PHE A 26 -6.61 12.12 -11.63
CA PHE A 26 -6.97 13.53 -11.45
C PHE A 26 -8.17 14.00 -12.29
N ASN A 27 -8.97 13.10 -12.84
CA ASN A 27 -10.10 13.44 -13.70
C ASN A 27 -11.13 14.38 -13.01
N GLY A 28 -11.27 14.29 -11.69
CA GLY A 28 -12.20 15.13 -10.92
C GLY A 28 -11.62 16.47 -10.51
N VAL A 29 -10.30 16.67 -10.59
CA VAL A 29 -9.62 17.89 -10.12
C VAL A 29 -8.88 18.62 -11.23
N GLY A 30 -8.67 17.96 -12.37
CA GLY A 30 -7.95 18.49 -13.52
C GLY A 30 -6.43 18.44 -13.37
N GLY A 31 -5.73 18.68 -14.48
CA GLY A 31 -4.28 18.58 -14.57
C GLY A 31 -3.79 17.12 -14.70
N ASP A 32 -2.47 16.96 -14.69
CA ASP A 32 -1.83 15.65 -14.72
C ASP A 32 -1.47 15.20 -13.31
N PRO A 33 -1.58 13.90 -12.99
CA PRO A 33 -1.17 13.37 -11.70
C PRO A 33 0.33 13.54 -11.47
N VAL A 34 0.70 13.69 -10.20
CA VAL A 34 2.08 13.78 -9.75
C VAL A 34 2.65 12.37 -9.60
N PHE A 35 3.85 12.13 -10.15
CA PHE A 35 4.58 10.88 -9.97
C PHE A 35 5.57 11.04 -8.83
N PHE A 36 5.42 10.26 -7.78
CA PHE A 36 6.29 10.27 -6.62
C PHE A 36 7.47 9.32 -6.81
N ASP A 37 8.65 9.75 -6.37
CA ASP A 37 9.90 8.99 -6.39
C ASP A 37 10.19 8.35 -5.04
N ARG A 38 9.98 9.09 -3.94
CA ARG A 38 10.25 8.63 -2.59
C ARG A 38 9.33 9.27 -1.54
N GLY A 39 9.27 8.64 -0.37
CA GLY A 39 8.61 9.18 0.82
C GLY A 39 9.51 9.08 2.04
N GLU A 40 9.46 10.08 2.94
CA GLU A 40 10.24 10.13 4.17
C GLU A 40 9.45 10.85 5.27
N GLY A 41 9.19 10.18 6.38
CA GLY A 41 8.38 10.73 7.46
C GLY A 41 7.00 11.17 6.95
N ALA A 42 6.67 12.44 7.13
CA ALA A 42 5.41 13.02 6.67
C ALA A 42 5.45 13.56 5.23
N TYR A 43 6.54 13.35 4.48
CA TYR A 43 6.73 13.97 3.17
C TYR A 43 6.79 12.96 2.04
N LEU A 44 6.23 13.37 0.90
CA LEU A 44 6.41 12.74 -0.40
C LEU A 44 7.25 13.66 -1.30
N PHE A 45 8.09 13.07 -2.13
CA PHE A 45 8.93 13.77 -3.08
C PHE A 45 8.62 13.26 -4.48
N ASP A 46 8.37 14.19 -5.41
CA ASP A 46 8.06 13.83 -6.77
C ASP A 46 9.33 13.69 -7.64
N VAL A 47 9.13 13.16 -8.84
CA VAL A 47 10.19 12.99 -9.84
C VAL A 47 10.72 14.32 -10.40
N ASP A 48 10.04 15.43 -10.15
CA ASP A 48 10.43 16.78 -10.53
C ASP A 48 11.21 17.50 -9.40
N GLY A 49 11.42 16.84 -8.23
CA GLY A 49 12.19 17.35 -7.09
C GLY A 49 11.38 18.21 -6.11
N ASN A 50 10.06 18.26 -6.24
CA ASN A 50 9.22 18.97 -5.27
C ASN A 50 8.89 18.08 -4.07
N SER A 51 8.63 18.71 -2.92
CA SER A 51 8.19 18.02 -1.70
C SER A 51 6.78 18.44 -1.32
N TYR A 52 6.04 17.47 -0.76
CA TYR A 52 4.64 17.63 -0.35
C TYR A 52 4.44 17.02 1.03
N ILE A 53 3.64 17.66 1.89
CA ILE A 53 3.17 17.03 3.12
C ILE A 53 2.09 16.02 2.74
N ASP A 54 2.27 14.76 3.14
CA ASP A 54 1.33 13.69 2.85
C ASP A 54 0.20 13.62 3.89
N TYR A 55 -0.96 14.16 3.55
CA TYR A 55 -2.18 14.06 4.35
C TYR A 55 -3.01 12.81 4.02
N VAL A 56 -2.59 12.00 3.06
CA VAL A 56 -3.31 10.80 2.61
C VAL A 56 -2.80 9.54 3.30
N GLY A 57 -1.51 9.47 3.60
CA GLY A 57 -0.88 8.35 4.31
C GLY A 57 -1.14 7.00 3.65
N SER A 58 -1.05 6.94 2.30
CA SER A 58 -1.34 5.76 1.48
C SER A 58 -2.74 5.15 1.75
N TRP A 59 -3.74 5.99 2.03
CA TRP A 59 -5.11 5.62 2.38
C TRP A 59 -5.22 4.88 3.72
N GLY A 60 -4.36 5.25 4.68
CA GLY A 60 -4.45 4.83 6.08
C GLY A 60 -3.28 4.02 6.65
N PRO A 61 -2.52 3.20 5.89
CA PRO A 61 -1.50 2.34 6.49
C PRO A 61 -0.23 3.06 6.98
N MET A 62 0.05 4.29 6.53
CA MET A 62 1.30 5.01 6.86
C MET A 62 1.23 5.73 8.22
N ILE A 63 0.78 5.05 9.27
CA ILE A 63 0.63 5.61 10.64
C ILE A 63 1.96 6.14 11.19
N LEU A 64 3.07 5.47 10.87
CA LEU A 64 4.43 5.84 11.31
C LEU A 64 5.16 6.73 10.30
N GLY A 65 4.47 7.18 9.25
CA GLY A 65 5.07 7.89 8.14
C GLY A 65 5.81 6.99 7.16
N HIS A 66 6.33 7.60 6.11
CA HIS A 66 7.08 6.91 5.07
C HIS A 66 8.49 6.53 5.54
N SER A 67 8.95 5.38 5.07
CA SER A 67 10.34 4.91 5.27
C SER A 67 10.80 4.92 6.74
N ASN A 68 9.87 4.61 7.67
CA ASN A 68 10.23 4.52 9.09
C ASN A 68 11.38 3.52 9.28
N PRO A 69 12.52 3.92 9.91
CA PRO A 69 13.71 3.08 9.97
C PRO A 69 13.48 1.76 10.68
N VAL A 70 12.66 1.73 11.73
CA VAL A 70 12.35 0.49 12.46
C VAL A 70 11.65 -0.52 11.55
N ILE A 71 10.70 -0.06 10.72
CA ILE A 71 9.99 -0.91 9.77
C ILE A 71 10.93 -1.37 8.65
N ILE A 72 11.70 -0.44 8.08
CA ILE A 72 12.65 -0.74 7.00
C ILE A 72 13.68 -1.77 7.45
N ASP A 73 14.24 -1.62 8.65
CA ASP A 73 15.25 -2.55 9.16
C ASP A 73 14.65 -3.92 9.48
N ALA A 74 13.42 -3.97 10.02
CA ALA A 74 12.70 -5.22 10.22
C ALA A 74 12.46 -5.97 8.90
N VAL A 75 12.06 -5.24 7.83
CA VAL A 75 11.89 -5.83 6.48
C VAL A 75 13.23 -6.33 5.94
N LYS A 76 14.29 -5.52 6.00
CA LYS A 76 15.64 -5.92 5.55
C LYS A 76 16.13 -7.18 6.25
N SER A 77 15.86 -7.36 7.54
CA SER A 77 16.31 -8.51 8.32
C SER A 77 15.74 -9.86 7.86
N VAL A 78 14.67 -9.84 7.05
CA VAL A 78 14.03 -11.06 6.55
C VAL A 78 14.12 -11.24 5.04
N LEU A 79 14.62 -10.25 4.30
CA LEU A 79 14.67 -10.31 2.83
C LEU A 79 15.46 -11.52 2.31
N ASP A 80 16.60 -11.82 2.91
CA ASP A 80 17.47 -12.92 2.50
C ASP A 80 16.87 -14.32 2.75
N LYS A 81 15.79 -14.40 3.53
CA LYS A 81 15.08 -15.66 3.80
C LYS A 81 14.05 -16.01 2.72
N GLY A 82 13.82 -15.12 1.76
CA GLY A 82 12.81 -15.26 0.70
C GLY A 82 11.53 -14.49 0.99
N LEU A 83 10.83 -14.08 -0.08
CA LEU A 83 9.66 -13.21 -0.02
C LEU A 83 8.32 -13.95 -0.01
N GLY A 84 8.33 -15.27 -0.29
CA GLY A 84 7.10 -16.08 -0.28
C GLY A 84 7.41 -17.55 -0.52
N PHE A 85 6.67 -18.43 0.16
CA PHE A 85 6.95 -19.87 0.14
C PHE A 85 5.78 -20.71 -0.38
N GLY A 86 4.61 -20.12 -0.59
CA GLY A 86 3.38 -20.88 -0.89
C GLY A 86 2.99 -21.86 0.23
N ALA A 87 3.45 -21.60 1.46
CA ALA A 87 3.29 -22.45 2.63
C ALA A 87 3.16 -21.58 3.89
N PRO A 88 2.60 -22.12 5.01
CA PRO A 88 2.51 -21.40 6.28
C PRO A 88 3.87 -20.94 6.83
N THR A 89 3.90 -19.81 7.49
CA THR A 89 5.10 -19.25 8.08
C THR A 89 4.91 -18.89 9.57
N VAL A 90 6.01 -18.86 10.31
CA VAL A 90 6.01 -18.43 11.72
C VAL A 90 5.53 -16.98 11.87
N ILE A 91 5.88 -16.12 10.90
CA ILE A 91 5.51 -14.70 10.91
C ILE A 91 4.01 -14.51 10.78
N GLU A 92 3.34 -15.27 9.92
CA GLU A 92 1.86 -15.24 9.80
C GLU A 92 1.19 -15.59 11.11
N THR A 93 1.62 -16.66 11.76
CA THR A 93 1.08 -17.07 13.06
C THR A 93 1.31 -16.01 14.14
N SER A 94 2.49 -15.39 14.15
CA SER A 94 2.83 -14.33 15.08
C SER A 94 1.97 -13.09 14.88
N LEU A 95 1.71 -12.72 13.62
CA LEU A 95 0.82 -11.61 13.27
C LEU A 95 -0.63 -11.92 13.68
N ALA A 96 -1.14 -13.12 13.39
CA ALA A 96 -2.48 -13.54 13.77
C ALA A 96 -2.69 -13.46 15.30
N LYS A 97 -1.75 -14.00 16.08
CA LYS A 97 -1.75 -13.87 17.55
C LYS A 97 -1.80 -12.41 18.00
N LYS A 98 -0.98 -11.55 17.37
CA LYS A 98 -0.94 -10.14 17.72
C LYS A 98 -2.27 -9.45 17.46
N VAL A 99 -2.93 -9.73 16.32
CA VAL A 99 -4.25 -9.18 15.98
C VAL A 99 -5.29 -9.59 17.04
N CYS A 100 -5.38 -10.88 17.38
CA CYS A 100 -6.31 -11.35 18.41
C CYS A 100 -6.03 -10.76 19.80
N GLN A 101 -4.76 -10.48 20.14
CA GLN A 101 -4.40 -9.85 21.40
C GLN A 101 -4.81 -8.38 21.51
N ILE A 102 -4.67 -7.60 20.43
CA ILE A 102 -4.98 -6.16 20.44
C ILE A 102 -6.45 -5.87 20.12
N MET A 103 -7.19 -6.83 19.58
CA MET A 103 -8.60 -6.72 19.21
C MET A 103 -9.41 -7.84 19.87
N PRO A 104 -9.87 -7.66 21.12
CA PRO A 104 -10.52 -8.74 21.90
C PRO A 104 -11.76 -9.34 21.27
N SER A 105 -12.40 -8.64 20.34
CA SER A 105 -13.56 -9.16 19.58
C SER A 105 -13.17 -10.14 18.46
N ILE A 106 -11.88 -10.31 18.18
CA ILE A 106 -11.37 -11.21 17.15
C ILE A 106 -10.80 -12.46 17.81
N GLU A 107 -11.48 -13.60 17.67
CA GLU A 107 -11.02 -14.90 18.15
C GLU A 107 -10.11 -15.59 17.14
N LEU A 108 -10.47 -15.49 15.85
CA LEU A 108 -9.72 -16.06 14.72
C LEU A 108 -9.59 -15.03 13.62
N VAL A 109 -8.47 -15.04 12.91
CA VAL A 109 -8.23 -14.14 11.79
C VAL A 109 -7.72 -14.88 10.56
N ARG A 110 -8.26 -14.53 9.41
CA ARG A 110 -7.72 -14.93 8.10
C ARG A 110 -7.27 -13.69 7.37
N MET A 111 -6.00 -13.65 7.00
CA MET A 111 -5.43 -12.55 6.23
C MET A 111 -5.66 -12.76 4.73
N VAL A 112 -5.92 -11.66 4.03
CA VAL A 112 -6.07 -11.56 2.58
C VAL A 112 -5.31 -10.33 2.08
N SER A 113 -5.13 -10.20 0.77
CA SER A 113 -4.28 -9.16 0.19
C SER A 113 -5.00 -7.87 -0.17
N SER A 114 -6.35 -7.82 -0.07
CA SER A 114 -7.14 -6.62 -0.42
C SER A 114 -8.45 -6.55 0.34
N GLY A 115 -9.04 -5.33 0.42
CA GLY A 115 -10.38 -5.14 0.97
C GLY A 115 -11.46 -5.87 0.17
N THR A 116 -11.31 -5.97 -1.15
CA THR A 116 -12.21 -6.74 -2.02
C THR A 116 -12.23 -8.22 -1.65
N GLU A 117 -11.06 -8.81 -1.43
CA GLU A 117 -10.94 -10.21 -0.97
C GLU A 117 -11.50 -10.40 0.43
N ALA A 118 -11.28 -9.44 1.33
CA ALA A 118 -11.85 -9.48 2.68
C ALA A 118 -13.38 -9.47 2.63
N THR A 119 -13.98 -8.56 1.87
CA THR A 119 -15.43 -8.46 1.70
C THR A 119 -16.01 -9.72 1.05
N MET A 120 -15.38 -10.22 -0.01
CA MET A 120 -15.78 -11.47 -0.66
C MET A 120 -15.72 -12.65 0.33
N SER A 121 -14.66 -12.74 1.12
CA SER A 121 -14.50 -13.80 2.11
C SER A 121 -15.53 -13.71 3.22
N ALA A 122 -15.86 -12.51 3.70
CA ALA A 122 -16.90 -12.28 4.70
C ALA A 122 -18.30 -12.72 4.20
N ILE A 123 -18.64 -12.37 2.95
CA ILE A 123 -19.90 -12.79 2.33
C ILE A 123 -19.96 -14.33 2.21
N ARG A 124 -18.86 -14.97 1.81
CA ARG A 124 -18.79 -16.44 1.72
C ARG A 124 -18.95 -17.11 3.08
N LEU A 125 -18.30 -16.56 4.12
CA LEU A 125 -18.41 -17.05 5.48
C LEU A 125 -19.85 -16.94 6.02
N ALA A 126 -20.52 -15.84 5.71
CA ALA A 126 -21.92 -15.63 6.14
C ALA A 126 -22.93 -16.55 5.44
N ARG A 127 -22.56 -17.15 4.30
CA ARG A 127 -23.42 -18.05 3.52
C ARG A 127 -23.20 -19.53 3.82
N GLY A 128 -22.11 -19.90 4.40
CA GLY A 128 -21.71 -21.29 4.56
C GLY A 128 -21.27 -21.71 5.88
#